data_8ec4133a66788853baab02c47a170a21
#
_entry.id   8ec4133a66788853baab02c47a170a21
#
_cell.length_a   1.000
_cell.length_b   1.000
_cell.length_c   1.000
_cell.angle_alpha   90.00
_cell.angle_beta   90.00
_cell.angle_gamma   90.00
#
_symmetry.space_group_name_H-M   'P 1'
#
loop_
_entity.id
_entity.type
_entity.pdbx_description
1 polymer ?
#
loop_
_entity_poly.entity_id
_entity_poly.type
_entity_poly.pdbx_seq_one_letter_code
_entity_poly.pdbx_strand_id
1 'polypeptide(L)'
;MTKVYPLLAFFALANIAHAQDNPYSPEAKLTSDSAKTWNVGVGFTQKLLHLNAEWVNPYGIAYAKAGVFYNDDYNAGAQVGFRYPYYLTGKDKNGYYVGVYAGHIESKHINNEYEARLGAGVDLAYVLLSKERISSFSIGIGAGEKMTDQYGEVIAETEPMLQFSYTLSVGI
;
A
#
# COMPACT_ATOMS: atom_id res chain seq x y z
N MET A 1 1.47 -21.82 27.21
CA MET A 1 1.45 -21.83 25.71
C MET A 1 1.75 -20.41 25.25
N THR A 2 2.96 -20.19 24.81
CA THR A 2 3.53 -18.86 24.53
C THR A 2 3.09 -18.42 23.15
N LYS A 3 2.30 -17.35 23.07
CA LYS A 3 1.92 -16.73 21.79
C LYS A 3 3.14 -16.01 21.22
N VAL A 4 3.80 -16.61 20.24
CA VAL A 4 4.90 -15.99 19.50
C VAL A 4 4.26 -14.99 18.53
N TYR A 5 4.54 -13.72 18.77
CA TYR A 5 3.99 -12.60 18.02
C TYR A 5 4.59 -12.51 16.60
N PRO A 6 3.79 -12.20 15.58
CA PRO A 6 4.27 -12.02 14.20
C PRO A 6 5.17 -10.78 14.01
N LEU A 7 5.46 -10.05 15.08
CA LEU A 7 6.33 -8.87 15.06
C LEU A 7 7.80 -9.20 14.70
N LEU A 8 8.23 -10.45 14.89
CA LEU A 8 9.60 -10.89 14.55
C LEU A 8 9.86 -11.02 13.04
N ALA A 9 8.82 -11.21 12.23
CA ALA A 9 8.96 -11.28 10.78
C ALA A 9 9.28 -9.92 10.14
N PHE A 10 8.84 -8.83 10.75
CA PHE A 10 9.10 -7.47 10.26
C PHE A 10 10.57 -7.04 10.46
N PHE A 11 11.21 -7.49 11.53
CA PHE A 11 12.63 -7.18 11.78
C PHE A 11 13.60 -7.98 10.92
N ALA A 12 13.20 -9.15 10.43
CA ALA A 12 14.03 -9.95 9.54
C ALA A 12 14.17 -9.32 8.13
N LEU A 13 13.16 -8.60 7.66
CA LEU A 13 13.20 -7.90 6.37
C LEU A 13 14.04 -6.61 6.41
N ALA A 14 14.16 -5.97 7.57
CA ALA A 14 14.95 -4.75 7.72
C ALA A 14 16.48 -5.01 7.65
N ASN A 15 16.94 -6.23 7.91
CA ASN A 15 18.36 -6.58 7.85
C ASN A 15 18.84 -6.99 6.45
N ILE A 16 17.96 -7.14 5.48
CA ILE A 16 18.34 -7.43 4.08
C ILE A 16 18.83 -6.16 3.36
N ALA A 17 18.62 -4.98 3.93
CA ALA A 17 19.03 -3.70 3.34
C ALA A 17 20.53 -3.38 3.48
N HIS A 18 21.33 -4.21 4.12
CA HIS A 18 22.80 -4.14 4.13
C HIS A 18 23.42 -5.15 3.15
N ALA A 19 22.92 -5.19 1.94
CA ALA A 19 23.53 -6.00 0.92
C ALA A 19 24.57 -5.17 0.14
N GLN A 20 25.82 -5.60 0.28
CA GLN A 20 26.91 -5.53 -0.72
C GLN A 20 26.60 -4.72 -1.98
N ASP A 21 27.59 -3.99 -2.48
CA ASP A 21 27.63 -3.38 -3.81
C ASP A 21 27.26 -4.43 -4.90
N ASN A 22 25.98 -4.69 -5.02
CA ASN A 22 25.44 -5.51 -6.08
C ASN A 22 25.20 -4.58 -7.27
N PRO A 23 25.87 -4.76 -8.41
CA PRO A 23 25.69 -3.92 -9.59
C PRO A 23 24.27 -3.96 -10.16
N TYR A 24 23.42 -4.83 -9.63
CA TYR A 24 21.98 -4.95 -9.96
C TYR A 24 21.06 -4.33 -8.92
N SER A 25 21.59 -3.79 -7.80
CA SER A 25 20.77 -2.98 -6.89
C SER A 25 20.52 -1.63 -7.55
N PRO A 26 19.29 -1.27 -7.89
CA PRO A 26 19.02 0.06 -8.41
C PRO A 26 19.46 1.05 -7.33
N GLU A 27 20.25 2.04 -7.72
CA GLU A 27 20.52 3.17 -6.86
C GLU A 27 19.19 3.87 -6.64
N ALA A 28 18.57 3.59 -5.50
CA ALA A 28 17.20 4.03 -5.18
C ALA A 28 17.18 5.52 -4.84
N LYS A 29 17.56 6.34 -5.80
CA LYS A 29 17.48 7.79 -5.71
C LYS A 29 16.56 8.30 -6.80
N LEU A 30 15.31 8.53 -6.42
CA LEU A 30 14.39 9.31 -7.25
C LEU A 30 14.85 10.76 -7.20
N THR A 31 15.24 11.30 -8.33
CA THR A 31 15.65 12.71 -8.44
C THR A 31 14.41 13.59 -8.61
N SER A 32 14.50 14.88 -8.26
CA SER A 32 13.45 15.88 -8.47
C SER A 32 13.03 16.01 -9.95
N ASP A 33 13.85 15.52 -10.87
CA ASP A 33 13.56 15.51 -12.30
C ASP A 33 12.66 14.34 -12.73
N SER A 34 12.47 13.35 -11.88
CA SER A 34 11.66 12.16 -12.19
C SER A 34 10.16 12.38 -12.03
N ALA A 35 9.76 13.15 -11.03
CA ALA A 35 8.37 13.53 -10.76
C ALA A 35 8.33 14.77 -9.87
N LYS A 36 7.17 15.41 -9.77
CA LYS A 36 6.93 16.43 -8.74
C LYS A 36 7.03 15.80 -7.35
N THR A 37 7.48 16.59 -6.37
CA THR A 37 7.58 16.13 -4.97
C THR A 37 6.23 15.75 -4.40
N TRP A 38 5.18 16.52 -4.71
CA TRP A 38 3.82 16.24 -4.28
C TRP A 38 2.93 15.96 -5.48
N ASN A 39 2.11 14.94 -5.34
CA ASN A 39 1.15 14.54 -6.36
C ASN A 39 -0.17 14.19 -5.68
N VAL A 40 -1.26 14.52 -6.32
CA VAL A 40 -2.60 14.16 -5.86
C VAL A 40 -3.36 13.48 -6.99
N GLY A 41 -4.26 12.58 -6.64
CA GLY A 41 -4.94 11.81 -7.65
C GLY A 41 -6.10 11.00 -7.13
N VAL A 42 -6.53 10.08 -7.99
CA VAL A 42 -7.62 9.15 -7.73
C VAL A 42 -7.15 7.72 -7.99
N GLY A 43 -7.80 6.78 -7.38
CA GLY A 43 -7.53 5.39 -7.64
C GLY A 43 -8.60 4.49 -7.06
N PHE A 44 -8.41 3.20 -7.27
CA PHE A 44 -9.29 2.20 -6.71
C PHE A 44 -8.51 0.94 -6.33
N THR A 45 -9.02 0.24 -5.34
CA THR A 45 -8.71 -1.17 -5.09
C THR A 45 -9.92 -2.00 -5.49
N GLN A 46 -9.87 -3.33 -5.37
CA GLN A 46 -11.06 -4.16 -5.56
C GLN A 46 -12.20 -3.88 -4.56
N LYS A 47 -11.99 -3.03 -3.54
CA LYS A 47 -12.98 -2.73 -2.50
C LYS A 47 -13.15 -1.24 -2.22
N LEU A 48 -12.12 -0.41 -2.45
CA LEU A 48 -12.08 0.99 -2.06
C LEU A 48 -11.89 1.90 -3.28
N LEU A 49 -12.78 2.85 -3.50
CA LEU A 49 -12.57 4.00 -4.38
C LEU A 49 -11.97 5.13 -3.54
N HIS A 50 -10.86 5.74 -3.96
CA HIS A 50 -10.12 6.67 -3.11
C HIS A 50 -9.52 7.85 -3.86
N LEU A 51 -9.37 8.95 -3.14
CA LEU A 51 -8.38 9.98 -3.43
C LEU A 51 -7.03 9.54 -2.86
N ASN A 52 -5.94 10.00 -3.45
CA ASN A 52 -4.61 9.76 -2.93
C ASN A 52 -3.73 11.00 -2.98
N ALA A 53 -2.81 11.09 -2.02
CA ALA A 53 -1.70 12.02 -2.00
C ALA A 53 -0.41 11.21 -1.98
N GLU A 54 0.54 11.59 -2.83
CA GLU A 54 1.83 10.92 -2.96
C GLU A 54 2.96 11.93 -2.76
N TRP A 55 3.91 11.55 -1.94
CA TRP A 55 5.15 12.29 -1.69
C TRP A 55 6.32 11.51 -2.27
N VAL A 56 6.86 12.03 -3.36
CA VAL A 56 8.06 11.48 -4.00
C VAL A 56 9.29 12.05 -3.31
N ASN A 57 10.11 11.17 -2.80
CA ASN A 57 11.35 11.50 -2.11
C ASN A 57 12.51 10.64 -2.67
N PRO A 58 13.79 10.93 -2.33
CA PRO A 58 14.92 10.21 -2.89
C PRO A 58 14.90 8.69 -2.65
N TYR A 59 14.18 8.23 -1.65
CA TYR A 59 14.13 6.81 -1.26
C TYR A 59 12.92 6.05 -1.83
N GLY A 60 11.92 6.77 -2.34
CA GLY A 60 10.71 6.15 -2.88
C GLY A 60 9.50 7.06 -2.86
N ILE A 61 8.33 6.46 -2.79
CA ILE A 61 7.05 7.15 -2.83
C ILE A 61 6.26 6.80 -1.56
N ALA A 62 6.12 7.77 -0.65
CA ALA A 62 5.16 7.65 0.44
C ALA A 62 3.77 8.08 -0.06
N TYR A 63 2.73 7.41 0.38
CA TYR A 63 1.38 7.73 -0.04
C TYR A 63 0.35 7.61 1.09
N ALA A 64 -0.71 8.39 0.96
CA ALA A 64 -1.93 8.28 1.75
C ALA A 64 -3.13 8.19 0.82
N LYS A 65 -4.08 7.32 1.14
CA LYS A 65 -5.34 7.13 0.42
C LYS A 65 -6.49 7.34 1.39
N ALA A 66 -7.55 7.98 0.94
CA ALA A 66 -8.80 8.11 1.69
C ALA A 66 -9.98 8.01 0.73
N GLY A 67 -11.00 7.26 1.08
CA GLY A 67 -12.11 7.01 0.17
C GLY A 67 -13.26 6.26 0.81
N VAL A 68 -14.03 5.57 -0.03
CA VAL A 68 -15.22 4.83 0.37
C VAL A 68 -15.17 3.41 -0.16
N PHE A 69 -15.60 2.47 0.64
CA PHE A 69 -15.83 1.09 0.23
C PHE A 69 -17.12 1.03 -0.58
N TYR A 70 -17.00 0.61 -1.85
CA TYR A 70 -18.17 0.60 -2.76
C TYR A 70 -18.99 -0.69 -2.70
N ASN A 71 -18.50 -1.69 -1.98
CA ASN A 71 -19.18 -2.97 -1.80
C ASN A 71 -20.06 -3.03 -0.54
N ASP A 72 -19.93 -2.05 0.39
CA ASP A 72 -20.57 -2.09 1.71
C ASP A 72 -21.01 -0.68 2.12
N ASP A 73 -22.18 -0.24 1.68
CA ASP A 73 -22.85 1.02 2.02
C ASP A 73 -21.96 2.28 2.07
N TYR A 74 -20.91 2.31 1.24
CA TYR A 74 -19.99 3.44 1.12
C TYR A 74 -19.27 3.84 2.42
N ASN A 75 -18.99 2.88 3.30
CA ASN A 75 -18.22 3.16 4.51
C ASN A 75 -16.83 3.74 4.19
N ALA A 76 -16.38 4.69 5.02
CA ALA A 76 -15.11 5.37 4.81
C ALA A 76 -13.91 4.46 5.10
N GLY A 77 -12.87 4.60 4.30
CA GLY A 77 -11.61 3.89 4.48
C GLY A 77 -10.40 4.77 4.18
N ALA A 78 -9.30 4.49 4.86
CA ALA A 78 -8.04 5.16 4.64
C ALA A 78 -6.87 4.17 4.75
N GLN A 79 -5.83 4.39 3.94
CA GLN A 79 -4.60 3.62 3.94
C GLN A 79 -3.41 4.56 3.81
N VAL A 80 -2.28 4.16 4.40
CA VAL A 80 -0.97 4.78 4.19
C VAL A 80 0.03 3.72 3.77
N GLY A 81 1.06 4.12 3.05
CA GLY A 81 2.09 3.17 2.64
C GLY A 81 3.33 3.86 2.10
N PHE A 82 4.30 3.03 1.80
CA PHE A 82 5.56 3.44 1.20
C PHE A 82 5.99 2.44 0.15
N ARG A 83 6.47 2.90 -1.02
CA ARG A 83 6.98 2.10 -2.12
C ARG A 83 8.43 2.43 -2.38
N TYR A 84 9.27 1.43 -2.25
CA TYR A 84 10.71 1.48 -2.55
C TYR A 84 10.96 0.99 -3.98
N PRO A 85 11.71 1.72 -4.84
CA PRO A 85 12.06 1.28 -6.18
C PRO A 85 12.98 0.07 -6.10
N TYR A 86 12.49 -1.09 -6.55
CA TYR A 86 13.22 -2.34 -6.51
C TYR A 86 13.96 -2.62 -7.83
N TYR A 87 13.29 -2.44 -8.96
CA TYR A 87 13.88 -2.66 -10.28
C TYR A 87 13.34 -1.61 -11.25
N LEU A 88 14.23 -0.76 -11.76
CA LEU A 88 13.87 0.34 -12.65
C LEU A 88 14.08 -0.05 -14.10
N THR A 89 13.05 0.19 -14.92
CA THR A 89 13.05 -0.04 -16.35
C THR A 89 13.07 1.31 -17.07
N GLY A 90 14.20 1.69 -17.67
CA GLY A 90 14.28 2.90 -18.49
C GLY A 90 14.75 4.16 -17.77
N LYS A 91 14.76 5.27 -18.53
CA LYS A 91 15.38 6.55 -18.13
C LYS A 91 14.56 7.33 -17.10
N ASP A 92 13.25 7.11 -17.06
CA ASP A 92 12.30 7.94 -16.32
C ASP A 92 11.94 7.35 -14.94
N LYS A 93 12.77 6.45 -14.43
CA LYS A 93 12.55 5.77 -13.15
C LYS A 93 11.27 4.95 -13.09
N ASN A 94 10.71 4.59 -14.24
CA ASN A 94 9.64 3.60 -14.34
C ASN A 94 10.15 2.24 -13.86
N GLY A 95 9.28 1.43 -13.29
CA GLY A 95 9.67 0.08 -12.93
C GLY A 95 8.85 -0.54 -11.82
N TYR A 96 9.46 -1.56 -11.21
CA TYR A 96 8.86 -2.30 -10.13
C TYR A 96 9.27 -1.73 -8.78
N TYR A 97 8.26 -1.52 -7.93
CA TYR A 97 8.42 -0.99 -6.58
C TYR A 97 7.84 -1.99 -5.59
N VAL A 98 8.59 -2.30 -4.55
CA VAL A 98 8.11 -3.08 -3.42
C VAL A 98 7.58 -2.13 -2.36
N GLY A 99 6.38 -2.38 -1.88
CA GLY A 99 5.72 -1.51 -0.93
C GLY A 99 5.25 -2.22 0.33
N VAL A 100 4.98 -1.39 1.31
CA VAL A 100 4.26 -1.77 2.53
C VAL A 100 3.09 -0.84 2.70
N TYR A 101 1.99 -1.34 3.22
CA TYR A 101 0.81 -0.53 3.50
C TYR A 101 0.12 -0.95 4.80
N ALA A 102 -0.58 0.00 5.40
CA ALA A 102 -1.43 -0.22 6.56
C ALA A 102 -2.64 0.70 6.50
N GLY A 103 -3.74 0.27 7.11
CA GLY A 103 -5.00 1.00 7.18
C GLY A 103 -6.20 0.11 6.97
N HIS A 104 -7.31 0.69 6.53
CA HIS A 104 -8.56 -0.04 6.31
C HIS A 104 -8.47 -0.85 5.01
N ILE A 105 -8.55 -2.17 5.10
CA ILE A 105 -8.39 -3.08 3.95
C ILE A 105 -9.72 -3.59 3.40
N GLU A 106 -10.74 -3.60 4.21
CA GLU A 106 -12.13 -3.92 3.83
C GLU A 106 -13.12 -3.32 4.84
N SER A 107 -14.40 -3.40 4.50
CA SER A 107 -15.51 -3.12 5.40
C SER A 107 -16.30 -4.41 5.62
N LYS A 108 -16.83 -4.60 6.81
CA LYS A 108 -17.67 -5.74 7.20
C LYS A 108 -18.92 -5.25 7.91
N HIS A 109 -20.04 -5.93 7.67
CA HIS A 109 -21.28 -5.68 8.37
C HIS A 109 -21.28 -6.41 9.71
N ILE A 110 -21.35 -5.65 10.80
CA ILE A 110 -21.35 -6.16 12.18
C ILE A 110 -22.42 -5.44 12.95
N ASN A 111 -23.30 -6.18 13.65
CA ASN A 111 -24.35 -5.61 14.52
C ASN A 111 -25.23 -4.54 13.86
N ASN A 112 -25.61 -4.72 12.59
CA ASN A 112 -26.36 -3.75 11.78
C ASN A 112 -25.59 -2.47 11.41
N GLU A 113 -24.29 -2.41 11.64
CA GLU A 113 -23.42 -1.32 11.22
C GLU A 113 -22.27 -1.85 10.36
N TYR A 114 -21.74 -0.99 9.48
CA TYR A 114 -20.55 -1.34 8.70
C TYR A 114 -19.31 -0.80 9.41
N GLU A 115 -18.39 -1.70 9.71
CA GLU A 115 -17.13 -1.38 10.35
C GLU A 115 -15.95 -1.58 9.37
N ALA A 116 -15.08 -0.58 9.30
CA ALA A 116 -13.88 -0.65 8.49
C ALA A 116 -12.78 -1.45 9.24
N ARG A 117 -12.32 -2.54 8.61
CA ARG A 117 -11.34 -3.46 9.16
C ARG A 117 -9.93 -2.96 8.94
N LEU A 118 -9.17 -2.81 10.02
CA LEU A 118 -7.74 -2.47 9.96
C LEU A 118 -6.90 -3.66 9.51
N GLY A 119 -5.82 -3.36 8.81
CA GLY A 119 -4.87 -4.37 8.39
C GLY A 119 -3.59 -3.76 7.84
N ALA A 120 -2.69 -4.64 7.46
CA ALA A 120 -1.42 -4.27 6.85
C ALA A 120 -1.00 -5.32 5.83
N GLY A 121 -0.12 -4.93 4.91
CA GLY A 121 0.37 -5.84 3.89
C GLY A 121 1.59 -5.30 3.16
N VAL A 122 1.99 -6.08 2.17
CA VAL A 122 3.06 -5.75 1.23
C VAL A 122 2.50 -5.75 -0.18
N ASP A 123 3.02 -4.91 -1.05
CA ASP A 123 2.64 -4.90 -2.46
C ASP A 123 3.86 -4.85 -3.40
N LEU A 124 3.65 -5.34 -4.61
CA LEU A 124 4.51 -5.12 -5.75
C LEU A 124 3.76 -4.21 -6.71
N ALA A 125 4.33 -3.05 -7.00
CA ALA A 125 3.73 -2.07 -7.89
C ALA A 125 4.59 -1.88 -9.14
N TYR A 126 3.95 -1.79 -10.31
CA TYR A 126 4.57 -1.22 -11.49
C TYR A 126 4.20 0.26 -11.58
N VAL A 127 5.20 1.13 -11.53
CA VAL A 127 5.01 2.58 -11.50
C VAL A 127 5.55 3.20 -12.79
N LEU A 128 4.71 3.97 -13.43
CA LEU A 128 5.05 4.86 -14.54
C LEU A 128 5.18 6.27 -13.97
N LEU A 129 6.41 6.74 -13.90
CA LEU A 129 6.77 8.00 -13.26
C LEU A 129 7.15 9.04 -14.33
N SER A 130 6.45 10.16 -14.35
CA SER A 130 6.81 11.31 -15.17
C SER A 130 6.68 12.61 -14.38
N LYS A 131 7.24 13.71 -14.90
CA LYS A 131 7.20 15.02 -14.21
C LYS A 131 5.80 15.48 -13.81
N GLU A 132 4.81 15.13 -14.59
CA GLU A 132 3.45 15.66 -14.43
C GLU A 132 2.47 14.61 -13.90
N ARG A 133 2.83 13.33 -13.99
CA ARG A 133 1.89 12.25 -13.70
C ARG A 133 2.58 11.00 -13.18
N ILE A 134 1.96 10.39 -12.19
CA ILE A 134 2.30 9.06 -11.69
C ILE A 134 1.12 8.14 -11.96
N SER A 135 1.38 7.01 -12.59
CA SER A 135 0.40 5.93 -12.73
C SER A 135 0.98 4.68 -12.12
N SER A 136 0.28 4.06 -11.18
CA SER A 136 0.75 2.86 -10.50
C SER A 136 -0.31 1.76 -10.51
N PHE A 137 0.10 0.57 -10.87
CA PHE A 137 -0.67 -0.65 -10.73
C PHE A 137 0.03 -1.57 -9.73
N SER A 138 -0.68 -2.03 -8.71
CA SER A 138 -0.09 -2.92 -7.71
C SER A 138 -0.92 -4.15 -7.41
N ILE A 139 -0.21 -5.20 -7.05
CA ILE A 139 -0.74 -6.42 -6.46
C ILE A 139 -0.07 -6.62 -5.11
N GLY A 140 -0.84 -6.87 -4.09
CA GLY A 140 -0.36 -7.05 -2.74
C GLY A 140 -1.03 -8.21 -2.02
N ILE A 141 -0.42 -8.58 -0.92
CA ILE A 141 -0.98 -9.51 0.05
C ILE A 141 -0.95 -8.83 1.42
N GLY A 142 -2.04 -8.90 2.12
CA GLY A 142 -2.18 -8.32 3.47
C GLY A 142 -3.06 -9.16 4.35
N ALA A 143 -3.12 -8.82 5.62
CA ALA A 143 -4.01 -9.43 6.58
C ALA A 143 -4.66 -8.36 7.44
N GLY A 144 -5.95 -8.55 7.74
CA GLY A 144 -6.69 -7.69 8.64
C GLY A 144 -6.76 -8.26 10.05
N GLU A 145 -7.10 -7.40 10.98
CA GLU A 145 -7.40 -7.80 12.33
C GLU A 145 -8.60 -8.76 12.40
N LYS A 146 -8.63 -9.58 13.43
CA LYS A 146 -9.78 -10.42 13.72
C LYS A 146 -10.94 -9.55 14.20
N MET A 147 -12.13 -9.75 13.63
CA MET A 147 -13.35 -9.05 14.04
C MET A 147 -14.35 -10.03 14.63
N THR A 148 -14.99 -9.63 15.72
CA THR A 148 -16.01 -10.41 16.41
C THR A 148 -17.24 -9.54 16.63
N ASP A 149 -18.42 -10.15 16.62
CA ASP A 149 -19.65 -9.47 16.97
C ASP A 149 -19.81 -9.28 18.50
N GLN A 150 -20.92 -8.67 18.89
CA GLN A 150 -21.26 -8.46 20.31
C GLN A 150 -21.49 -9.76 21.12
N TYR A 151 -21.72 -10.89 20.43
CA TYR A 151 -21.92 -12.20 21.04
C TYR A 151 -20.62 -13.01 21.10
N GLY A 152 -19.52 -12.47 20.58
CA GLY A 152 -18.22 -13.12 20.50
C GLY A 152 -18.07 -14.07 19.31
N GLU A 153 -19.02 -14.08 18.36
CA GLU A 153 -18.88 -14.83 17.12
C GLU A 153 -17.85 -14.16 16.20
N VAL A 154 -17.04 -14.96 15.54
CA VAL A 154 -16.01 -14.48 14.64
C VAL A 154 -16.62 -14.13 13.28
N ILE A 155 -16.64 -12.84 12.96
CA ILE A 155 -17.12 -12.32 11.67
C ILE A 155 -16.01 -12.35 10.62
N ALA A 156 -14.76 -12.09 11.04
CA ALA A 156 -13.61 -12.17 10.16
C ALA A 156 -12.39 -12.68 10.91
N GLU A 157 -11.75 -13.70 10.36
CA GLU A 157 -10.47 -14.22 10.85
C GLU A 157 -9.29 -13.43 10.27
N THR A 158 -8.14 -13.51 10.94
CA THR A 158 -6.89 -12.96 10.40
C THR A 158 -6.37 -13.87 9.29
N GLU A 159 -6.85 -13.64 8.08
CA GLU A 159 -6.51 -14.41 6.89
C GLU A 159 -5.77 -13.54 5.86
N PRO A 160 -4.83 -14.14 5.10
CA PRO A 160 -4.20 -13.44 3.99
C PRO A 160 -5.22 -13.09 2.92
N MET A 161 -5.17 -11.83 2.46
CA MET A 161 -6.03 -11.33 1.39
C MET A 161 -5.20 -10.71 0.29
N LEU A 162 -5.57 -10.99 -0.96
CA LEU A 162 -5.00 -10.31 -2.11
C LEU A 162 -5.62 -8.92 -2.25
N GLN A 163 -4.80 -7.95 -2.57
CA GLN A 163 -5.22 -6.58 -2.87
C GLN A 163 -4.66 -6.15 -4.23
N PHE A 164 -5.55 -5.74 -5.12
CA PHE A 164 -5.20 -5.06 -6.36
C PHE A 164 -5.48 -3.57 -6.22
N SER A 165 -4.61 -2.74 -6.78
CA SER A 165 -4.82 -1.29 -6.74
C SER A 165 -4.32 -0.65 -8.03
N TYR A 166 -5.08 0.32 -8.51
CA TYR A 166 -4.66 1.25 -9.54
C TYR A 166 -4.79 2.68 -9.03
N THR A 167 -3.80 3.51 -9.33
CA THR A 167 -3.76 4.92 -8.91
C THR A 167 -3.23 5.77 -10.05
N LEU A 168 -3.86 6.91 -10.26
CA LEU A 168 -3.42 7.93 -11.21
C LEU A 168 -3.35 9.27 -10.48
N SER A 169 -2.17 9.88 -10.43
CA SER A 169 -1.88 11.14 -9.76
C SER A 169 -1.27 12.15 -10.71
N VAL A 170 -1.47 13.41 -10.42
CA VAL A 170 -0.86 14.57 -11.11
C VAL A 170 -0.02 15.37 -10.13
N GLY A 171 1.09 15.90 -10.61
CA GLY A 171 1.99 16.73 -9.84
C GLY A 171 1.43 18.13 -9.57
N ILE A 172 1.58 18.59 -8.34
CA ILE A 172 1.17 19.92 -7.87
C ILE A 172 2.36 20.78 -7.46
#